data_a07805a5d1720b53edc73fe0470ad83f
#
_entry.id   a07805a5d1720b53edc73fe0470ad83f
#
_cell.length_a   1.000
_cell.length_b   1.000
_cell.length_c   1.000
_cell.angle_alpha   90.00
_cell.angle_beta   90.00
_cell.angle_gamma   90.00
#
_symmetry.space_group_name_H-M   'P 1'
#
loop_
_entity.id
_entity.type
_entity.pdbx_description
1 polymer ?
#
loop_
_entity_poly.entity_id
_entity_poly.type
_entity_poly.pdbx_seq_one_letter_code
_entity_poly.pdbx_strand_id
1 'polypeptide(L)'
;MREVRWTSEEGDGIEHLAFDARSDGFHVESAVVGQRYGRSYGLFYSVTCDVQWRATHAWLKIAGGGELELHGDGAGHWRDGNGRALDEIDGCIDIDIAATPFTNTLPIRRLQLAKGTRQPISVAYISTPDLAVSRVERAYTCIEPDREY
;
A
#
# COMPACT_ATOMS: atom_id res chain seq x y z
N MET A 1 17.20 -3.38 9.32
CA MET A 1 15.83 -2.79 9.55
C MET A 1 15.95 -1.28 9.56
N ARG A 2 15.04 -0.61 8.91
CA ARG A 2 14.93 0.85 8.93
C ARG A 2 13.54 1.23 9.46
N GLU A 3 13.49 2.23 10.31
CA GLU A 3 12.24 2.73 10.87
C GLU A 3 11.96 4.14 10.37
N VAL A 4 10.70 4.42 10.10
CA VAL A 4 10.22 5.74 9.67
C VAL A 4 8.99 6.10 10.51
N ARG A 5 8.90 7.37 10.86
CA ARG A 5 7.74 7.91 11.57
C ARG A 5 7.29 9.19 10.90
N TRP A 6 6.00 9.32 10.67
CA TRP A 6 5.41 10.55 10.15
C TRP A 6 4.05 10.83 10.76
N THR A 7 3.64 12.08 10.66
CA THR A 7 2.31 12.56 11.10
C THR A 7 1.55 13.08 9.90
N SER A 8 0.21 13.07 9.96
CA SER A 8 -0.62 13.76 8.98
C SER A 8 -0.40 15.27 9.06
N GLU A 9 -0.59 15.98 7.97
CA GLU A 9 -0.49 17.46 7.93
C GLU A 9 -1.50 18.12 8.87
N GLU A 10 -2.67 17.50 9.04
CA GLU A 10 -3.72 17.98 9.94
C GLU A 10 -3.44 17.67 11.44
N GLY A 11 -2.41 16.85 11.71
CA GLY A 11 -1.99 16.51 13.07
C GLY A 11 -2.88 15.50 13.79
N ASP A 12 -3.84 14.90 13.09
CA ASP A 12 -4.80 13.93 13.62
C ASP A 12 -4.39 12.46 13.40
N GLY A 13 -3.24 12.25 12.79
CA GLY A 13 -2.72 10.91 12.48
C GLY A 13 -1.22 10.79 12.69
N ILE A 14 -0.80 9.61 13.12
CA ILE A 14 0.61 9.23 13.28
C ILE A 14 0.82 7.81 12.78
N GLU A 15 1.92 7.57 12.12
CA GLU A 15 2.35 6.24 11.68
C GLU A 15 3.77 5.94 12.12
N HIS A 16 3.99 4.72 12.57
CA HIS A 16 5.32 4.13 12.77
C HIS A 16 5.46 2.91 11.86
N LEU A 17 6.48 2.93 11.00
CA LEU A 17 6.72 1.91 10.00
C LEU A 17 8.12 1.33 10.15
N ALA A 18 8.21 0.00 10.17
CA ALA A 18 9.44 -0.75 10.13
C ALA A 18 9.63 -1.38 8.75
N PHE A 19 10.73 -1.08 8.10
CA PHE A 19 11.09 -1.56 6.77
C PHE A 19 12.28 -2.53 6.85
N ASP A 20 12.14 -3.70 6.25
CA ASP A 20 13.15 -4.74 6.22
C ASP A 20 13.44 -5.18 4.78
N ALA A 21 14.67 -4.94 4.33
CA ALA A 21 15.15 -5.43 3.04
C ALA A 21 15.68 -6.86 3.21
N ARG A 22 15.17 -7.78 2.39
CA ARG A 22 15.51 -9.20 2.39
C ARG A 22 16.12 -9.62 1.07
N SER A 23 16.73 -10.80 1.01
CA SER A 23 17.34 -11.33 -0.22
C SER A 23 16.30 -11.57 -1.34
N ASP A 24 15.05 -11.83 -0.98
CA ASP A 24 13.94 -12.14 -1.90
C ASP A 24 12.98 -10.97 -2.10
N GLY A 25 13.22 -9.83 -1.47
CA GLY A 25 12.36 -8.65 -1.61
C GLY A 25 12.36 -7.74 -0.39
N PHE A 26 11.18 -7.18 -0.10
CA PHE A 26 11.00 -6.19 0.97
C PHE A 26 9.80 -6.55 1.83
N HIS A 27 9.92 -6.29 3.11
CA HIS A 27 8.83 -6.48 4.06
C HIS A 27 8.65 -5.23 4.90
N VAL A 28 7.40 -4.86 5.12
CA VAL A 28 7.02 -3.69 5.94
C VAL A 28 5.99 -4.12 6.96
N GLU A 29 6.15 -3.63 8.17
CA GLU A 29 5.13 -3.68 9.22
C GLU A 29 4.89 -2.27 9.73
N SER A 30 3.64 -1.92 9.98
CA SER A 30 3.27 -0.57 10.39
C SER A 30 2.09 -0.54 11.34
N ALA A 31 2.10 0.47 12.19
CA ALA A 31 0.98 0.85 13.05
C ALA A 31 0.61 2.31 12.75
N VAL A 32 -0.67 2.53 12.46
CA VAL A 32 -1.25 3.83 12.13
C VAL A 32 -2.37 4.14 13.11
N VAL A 33 -2.38 5.32 13.66
CA VAL A 33 -3.51 5.88 14.41
C VAL A 33 -3.98 7.12 13.66
N GLY A 34 -5.27 7.19 13.35
CA GLY A 34 -5.79 8.29 12.56
C GLY A 34 -7.30 8.46 12.68
N GLN A 35 -7.80 9.40 11.91
CA GLN A 35 -9.21 9.68 11.77
C GLN A 35 -9.55 9.88 10.29
N ARG A 36 -10.67 9.33 9.86
CA ARG A 36 -11.16 9.47 8.49
C ARG A 36 -12.68 9.49 8.47
N TYR A 37 -13.26 10.46 7.78
CA TYR A 37 -14.72 10.66 7.74
C TYR A 37 -15.38 10.73 9.13
N GLY A 38 -14.71 11.41 10.08
CA GLY A 38 -15.20 11.53 11.46
C GLY A 38 -15.06 10.26 12.31
N ARG A 39 -14.40 9.22 11.81
CA ARG A 39 -14.19 7.95 12.51
C ARG A 39 -12.71 7.77 12.86
N SER A 40 -12.42 7.66 14.15
CA SER A 40 -11.09 7.31 14.64
C SER A 40 -10.82 5.82 14.42
N TYR A 41 -9.59 5.46 14.09
CA TYR A 41 -9.19 4.08 13.89
C TYR A 41 -7.73 3.86 14.32
N GLY A 42 -7.40 2.61 14.64
CA GLY A 42 -6.05 2.09 14.70
C GLY A 42 -5.91 1.00 13.66
N LEU A 43 -4.90 1.11 12.82
CA LEU A 43 -4.60 0.15 11.76
C LEU A 43 -3.22 -0.47 11.99
N PHE A 44 -3.15 -1.80 11.98
CA PHE A 44 -1.92 -2.54 11.80
C PHE A 44 -1.91 -3.10 10.39
N TYR A 45 -0.78 -3.00 9.70
CA TYR A 45 -0.65 -3.65 8.41
C TYR A 45 0.76 -4.17 8.16
N SER A 46 0.86 -5.17 7.31
CA SER A 46 2.11 -5.61 6.71
C SER A 46 1.97 -5.72 5.20
N VAL A 47 3.06 -5.43 4.49
CA VAL A 47 3.15 -5.58 3.04
C VAL A 47 4.46 -6.28 2.71
N THR A 48 4.37 -7.31 1.87
CA THR A 48 5.54 -7.99 1.31
C THR A 48 5.60 -7.74 -0.19
N CYS A 49 6.77 -7.36 -0.67
CA CYS A 49 7.06 -7.15 -2.08
C CYS A 49 8.22 -8.04 -2.51
N ASP A 50 8.24 -8.40 -3.80
CA ASP A 50 9.42 -8.99 -4.41
C ASP A 50 10.54 -7.94 -4.65
N VAL A 51 11.66 -8.39 -5.21
CA VAL A 51 12.82 -7.53 -5.51
C VAL A 51 12.52 -6.44 -6.55
N GLN A 52 11.43 -6.57 -7.29
CA GLN A 52 10.97 -5.60 -8.29
C GLN A 52 9.88 -4.66 -7.75
N TRP A 53 9.67 -4.65 -6.45
CA TRP A 53 8.65 -3.84 -5.77
C TRP A 53 7.21 -4.19 -6.13
N ARG A 54 6.95 -5.40 -6.62
CA ARG A 54 5.60 -5.89 -6.84
C ARG A 54 5.06 -6.47 -5.54
N ALA A 55 3.90 -5.99 -5.12
CA ALA A 55 3.27 -6.50 -3.91
C ALA A 55 2.80 -7.94 -4.10
N THR A 56 3.17 -8.83 -3.17
CA THR A 56 2.82 -10.25 -3.20
C THR A 56 1.98 -10.68 -2.01
N HIS A 57 2.00 -9.92 -0.94
CA HIS A 57 1.16 -10.16 0.25
C HIS A 57 0.84 -8.85 0.94
N ALA A 58 -0.37 -8.72 1.41
CA ALA A 58 -0.79 -7.66 2.32
C ALA A 58 -1.72 -8.21 3.40
N TRP A 59 -1.50 -7.80 4.62
CA TRP A 59 -2.38 -8.08 5.74
C TRP A 59 -2.69 -6.78 6.47
N LEU A 60 -3.97 -6.55 6.77
CA LEU A 60 -4.45 -5.35 7.44
C LEU A 60 -5.41 -5.73 8.55
N LYS A 61 -5.30 -5.08 9.70
CA LYS A 61 -6.19 -5.28 10.85
C LYS A 61 -6.56 -3.95 11.48
N ILE A 62 -7.85 -3.68 11.55
CA ILE A 62 -8.39 -2.55 12.34
C ILE A 62 -8.56 -2.98 13.80
N ALA A 63 -8.03 -2.21 14.72
CA ALA A 63 -8.21 -2.45 16.15
C ALA A 63 -9.71 -2.44 16.50
N GLY A 64 -10.21 -3.54 17.06
CA GLY A 64 -11.63 -3.70 17.34
C GLY A 64 -12.55 -3.81 16.10
N GLY A 65 -11.98 -3.99 14.91
CA GLY A 65 -12.69 -4.01 13.64
C GLY A 65 -12.31 -5.18 12.74
N GLY A 66 -12.44 -4.97 11.43
CA GLY A 66 -12.21 -5.96 10.40
C GLY A 66 -10.74 -6.32 10.17
N GLU A 67 -10.55 -7.35 9.38
CA GLU A 67 -9.27 -7.87 8.94
C GLU A 67 -9.34 -8.19 7.45
N LEU A 68 -8.25 -7.96 6.74
CA LEU A 68 -8.12 -8.25 5.32
C LEU A 68 -6.76 -8.90 5.06
N GLU A 69 -6.77 -9.95 4.26
CA GLU A 69 -5.55 -10.57 3.76
C GLU A 69 -5.62 -10.72 2.24
N LEU A 70 -4.56 -10.31 1.55
CA LEU A 70 -4.42 -10.39 0.11
C LEU A 70 -3.16 -11.16 -0.25
N HIS A 71 -3.28 -12.11 -1.17
CA HIS A 71 -2.18 -12.84 -1.77
C HIS A 71 -2.11 -12.55 -3.25
N GLY A 72 -0.99 -12.02 -3.73
CA GLY A 72 -0.73 -11.68 -5.12
C GLY A 72 0.38 -12.51 -5.72
N ASP A 73 0.31 -12.75 -7.03
CA ASP A 73 1.35 -13.48 -7.79
C ASP A 73 2.42 -12.54 -8.39
N GLY A 74 2.30 -11.23 -8.16
CA GLY A 74 3.15 -10.21 -8.77
C GLY A 74 2.81 -9.89 -10.24
N ALA A 75 1.86 -10.59 -10.84
CA ALA A 75 1.39 -10.38 -12.21
C ALA A 75 -0.03 -9.78 -12.28
N GLY A 76 -0.59 -9.39 -11.14
CA GLY A 76 -1.91 -8.75 -11.06
C GLY A 76 -3.05 -9.70 -10.71
N HIS A 77 -2.77 -10.94 -10.35
CA HIS A 77 -3.79 -11.90 -9.89
C HIS A 77 -3.79 -11.95 -8.36
N TRP A 78 -4.96 -11.77 -7.77
CA TRP A 78 -5.12 -11.66 -6.32
C TRP A 78 -6.12 -12.68 -5.78
N ARG A 79 -5.85 -13.15 -4.55
CA ARG A 79 -6.74 -13.99 -3.76
C ARG A 79 -6.86 -13.42 -2.35
N ASP A 80 -8.01 -13.65 -1.72
CA ASP A 80 -8.19 -13.36 -0.30
C ASP A 80 -7.54 -14.44 0.59
N GLY A 81 -7.62 -14.26 1.92
CA GLY A 81 -7.07 -15.21 2.88
C GLY A 81 -7.71 -16.59 2.85
N ASN A 82 -8.88 -16.76 2.23
CA ASN A 82 -9.57 -18.03 2.01
C ASN A 82 -9.27 -18.66 0.65
N GLY A 83 -8.42 -18.03 -0.16
CA GLY A 83 -8.06 -18.50 -1.49
C GLY A 83 -9.06 -18.15 -2.60
N ARG A 84 -10.07 -17.33 -2.31
CA ARG A 84 -11.02 -16.84 -3.33
C ARG A 84 -10.34 -15.84 -4.25
N ALA A 85 -10.48 -16.03 -5.57
CA ALA A 85 -9.99 -15.07 -6.55
C ALA A 85 -10.75 -13.73 -6.44
N LEU A 86 -10.00 -12.63 -6.49
CA LEU A 86 -10.54 -11.27 -6.42
C LEU A 86 -10.51 -10.63 -7.80
N ASP A 87 -11.49 -10.99 -8.64
CA ASP A 87 -11.56 -10.57 -10.04
C ASP A 87 -11.74 -9.06 -10.19
N GLU A 88 -12.31 -8.39 -9.20
CA GLU A 88 -12.50 -6.94 -9.18
C GLU A 88 -11.20 -6.13 -9.20
N ILE A 89 -10.10 -6.72 -8.77
CA ILE A 89 -8.77 -6.09 -8.78
C ILE A 89 -7.77 -6.82 -9.70
N ASP A 90 -8.27 -7.68 -10.57
CA ASP A 90 -7.43 -8.37 -11.55
C ASP A 90 -6.68 -7.37 -12.43
N GLY A 91 -5.38 -7.61 -12.64
CA GLY A 91 -4.49 -6.72 -13.38
C GLY A 91 -3.85 -5.60 -12.55
N CYS A 92 -4.27 -5.38 -11.31
CA CYS A 92 -3.62 -4.42 -10.40
C CYS A 92 -2.33 -5.04 -9.83
N ILE A 93 -1.18 -4.40 -10.08
CA ILE A 93 0.10 -4.86 -9.52
C ILE A 93 0.37 -4.21 -8.16
N ASP A 94 -0.01 -2.94 -8.03
CA ASP A 94 0.21 -2.16 -6.82
C ASP A 94 -1.05 -2.14 -5.95
N ILE A 95 -0.84 -2.07 -4.64
CA ILE A 95 -1.88 -1.79 -3.65
C ILE A 95 -1.77 -0.33 -3.21
N ASP A 96 -2.90 0.26 -2.83
CA ASP A 96 -2.99 1.64 -2.31
C ASP A 96 -3.82 1.63 -1.03
N ILE A 97 -3.14 1.68 0.12
CA ILE A 97 -3.78 1.73 1.43
C ILE A 97 -4.09 3.20 1.77
N ALA A 98 -5.35 3.53 1.92
CA ALA A 98 -5.82 4.90 2.14
C ALA A 98 -5.21 5.59 3.37
N ALA A 99 -4.81 4.81 4.39
CA ALA A 99 -4.31 5.33 5.67
C ALA A 99 -2.84 5.74 5.66
N THR A 100 -2.08 5.44 4.60
CA THR A 100 -0.62 5.62 4.60
C THR A 100 -0.09 6.17 3.28
N PRO A 101 0.90 7.06 3.32
CA PRO A 101 1.64 7.45 2.12
C PRO A 101 2.64 6.39 1.66
N PHE A 102 2.97 5.39 2.49
CA PHE A 102 3.98 4.38 2.16
C PHE A 102 3.68 3.66 0.85
N THR A 103 2.42 3.32 0.58
CA THR A 103 2.07 2.54 -0.62
C THR A 103 2.33 3.27 -1.93
N ASN A 104 2.52 4.59 -1.92
CA ASN A 104 3.02 5.33 -3.09
C ASN A 104 4.46 4.93 -3.46
N THR A 105 5.23 4.45 -2.51
CA THR A 105 6.60 3.96 -2.75
C THR A 105 6.63 2.78 -3.73
N LEU A 106 5.62 1.94 -3.72
CA LEU A 106 5.56 0.73 -4.54
C LEU A 106 5.61 1.07 -6.04
N PRO A 107 4.67 1.83 -6.62
CA PRO A 107 4.72 2.18 -8.03
C PRO A 107 5.90 3.11 -8.35
N ILE A 108 6.29 4.02 -7.46
CA ILE A 108 7.43 4.91 -7.67
C ILE A 108 8.71 4.08 -7.89
N ARG A 109 8.97 3.12 -7.02
CA ARG A 109 10.15 2.25 -7.12
C ARG A 109 10.06 1.26 -8.28
N ARG A 110 8.89 0.70 -8.52
CA ARG A 110 8.67 -0.26 -9.61
C ARG A 110 8.79 0.37 -10.99
N LEU A 111 8.20 1.53 -11.20
CA LEU A 111 8.13 2.18 -12.52
C LEU A 111 9.42 2.89 -12.91
N GLN A 112 10.17 3.43 -11.95
CA GLN A 112 11.42 4.15 -12.18
C GLN A 112 11.29 5.21 -13.30
N LEU A 113 10.27 6.04 -13.20
CA LEU A 113 9.94 7.01 -14.24
C LEU A 113 11.05 8.04 -14.43
N ALA A 114 11.37 8.37 -15.69
CA ALA A 114 12.22 9.49 -16.02
C ALA A 114 11.50 10.82 -15.70
N LYS A 115 12.28 11.86 -15.39
CA LYS A 115 11.75 13.20 -15.13
C LYS A 115 10.80 13.67 -16.23
N GLY A 116 9.64 14.17 -15.82
CA GLY A 116 8.58 14.65 -16.71
C GLY A 116 7.70 13.56 -17.30
N THR A 117 7.99 12.29 -17.05
CA THR A 117 7.17 11.17 -17.54
C THR A 117 5.97 10.94 -16.63
N ARG A 118 4.79 10.74 -17.23
CA ARG A 118 3.54 10.40 -16.55
C ARG A 118 3.12 8.99 -16.93
N GLN A 119 2.79 8.16 -15.94
CA GLN A 119 2.32 6.78 -16.12
C GLN A 119 1.00 6.56 -15.40
N PRO A 120 -0.09 6.27 -16.12
CA PRO A 120 -1.33 5.79 -15.50
C PRO A 120 -1.18 4.32 -15.10
N ILE A 121 -1.76 3.96 -13.95
CA ILE A 121 -1.81 2.59 -13.44
C ILE A 121 -3.16 2.32 -12.78
N SER A 122 -3.54 1.04 -12.72
CA SER A 122 -4.65 0.58 -11.89
C SER A 122 -4.10 0.03 -10.59
N VAL A 123 -4.68 0.42 -9.46
CA VAL A 123 -4.27 -0.03 -8.13
C VAL A 123 -5.42 -0.74 -7.42
N ALA A 124 -5.07 -1.72 -6.59
CA ALA A 124 -5.99 -2.29 -5.62
C ALA A 124 -6.09 -1.33 -4.42
N TYR A 125 -7.11 -0.50 -4.43
CA TYR A 125 -7.37 0.49 -3.39
C TYR A 125 -8.04 -0.16 -2.19
N ILE A 126 -7.47 0.05 -1.00
CA ILE A 126 -7.99 -0.45 0.27
C ILE A 126 -8.42 0.75 1.10
N SER A 127 -9.73 0.92 1.25
CA SER A 127 -10.29 2.01 2.05
C SER A 127 -10.10 1.74 3.55
N THR A 128 -10.09 2.80 4.33
CA THR A 128 -9.89 2.75 5.78
C THR A 128 -10.97 3.61 6.45
N PRO A 129 -11.62 3.15 7.53
CA PRO A 129 -11.34 1.94 8.32
C PRO A 129 -12.13 0.68 7.90
N ASP A 130 -12.92 0.69 6.85
CA ASP A 130 -13.81 -0.41 6.45
C ASP A 130 -13.08 -1.55 5.71
N LEU A 131 -11.84 -1.33 5.24
CA LEU A 131 -11.03 -2.31 4.51
C LEU A 131 -11.69 -2.85 3.23
N ALA A 132 -12.55 -2.06 2.60
CA ALA A 132 -13.14 -2.41 1.31
C ALA A 132 -12.08 -2.30 0.20
N VAL A 133 -12.05 -3.29 -0.69
CA VAL A 133 -11.09 -3.37 -1.80
C VAL A 133 -11.80 -3.01 -3.09
N SER A 134 -11.20 -2.13 -3.88
CA SER A 134 -11.72 -1.75 -5.20
C SER A 134 -10.59 -1.37 -6.15
N ARG A 135 -10.87 -1.47 -7.45
CA ARG A 135 -9.96 -1.01 -8.49
C ARG A 135 -10.11 0.50 -8.66
N VAL A 136 -8.99 1.22 -8.59
CA VAL A 136 -8.94 2.67 -8.79
C VAL A 136 -7.81 3.02 -9.76
N GLU A 137 -8.07 3.98 -10.64
CA GLU A 137 -7.04 4.51 -11.53
C GLU A 137 -6.23 5.59 -10.81
N ARG A 138 -4.91 5.52 -10.97
CA ARG A 138 -3.95 6.50 -10.48
C ARG A 138 -3.01 6.90 -11.62
N ALA A 139 -2.36 8.04 -11.47
CA ALA A 139 -1.28 8.42 -12.38
C ALA A 139 -0.13 8.98 -11.56
N TYR A 140 1.07 8.54 -11.90
CA TYR A 140 2.30 9.03 -11.30
C TYR A 140 3.08 9.84 -12.33
N THR A 141 3.54 11.02 -11.93
CA THR A 141 4.40 11.88 -12.73
C THR A 141 5.69 12.11 -11.97
N CYS A 142 6.82 11.79 -12.56
CA CYS A 142 8.11 12.08 -11.94
C CYS A 142 8.45 13.55 -12.16
N ILE A 143 8.42 14.35 -11.11
CA ILE A 143 8.82 15.76 -11.11
C ILE A 143 10.33 15.87 -10.89
N GLU A 144 10.83 15.21 -9.86
CA GLU A 144 12.26 15.11 -9.56
C GLU A 144 12.58 13.69 -9.11
N PRO A 145 13.44 12.93 -9.84
CA PRO A 145 13.76 11.55 -9.48
C PRO A 145 14.20 11.41 -8.01
N ASP A 146 13.66 10.39 -7.33
CA ASP A 146 13.92 10.08 -5.92
C ASP A 146 13.53 11.17 -4.90
N ARG A 147 12.80 12.20 -5.34
CA ARG A 147 12.41 13.32 -4.47
C ARG A 147 10.93 13.65 -4.56
N GLU A 148 10.37 13.77 -5.77
CA GLU A 148 9.02 14.31 -5.95
C GLU A 148 8.26 13.60 -7.09
N TYR A 149 7.02 13.17 -6.77
CA TYR A 149 6.10 12.47 -7.68
C TYR A 149 4.67 12.98 -7.50
#